data_2b97dfd2b96a845a49ec86cea4029d04
#
_entry.id   2b97dfd2b96a845a49ec86cea4029d04
#
_cell.length_a   1.000
_cell.length_b   1.000
_cell.length_c   1.000
_cell.angle_alpha   90.00
_cell.angle_beta   90.00
_cell.angle_gamma   90.00
#
_symmetry.space_group_name_H-M   'P 1'
#
loop_
_entity.id
_entity.type
_entity.pdbx_description
1 polymer ?
#
loop_
_entity_poly.entity_id
_entity_poly.type
_entity_poly.pdbx_seq_one_letter_code
_entity_poly.pdbx_strand_id
1 'polypeptide(L)'
;MDMDQQSLFEKDVAQPLAARLRPRTLDEYAGQTHLLGEGKVLRRLIESDQVSSMIFWGPPGVGKTTLARIIANRTKASFIDFSAVTSGIKEIRTVMQQAEDNRRYGEKTIVFVDEIHRFNKAQQDAFLPFVEKGSIILIGATTENPSFEINSALLSRCKVFVLQALQTEELISLLSRALTDPRGFGNQKIIISDDMLKMISIFANGDARTALSTLEMVVLNGDTDDGGTVTVTEETLEQCMSRKSLLYDKTGEEHYNLISALHKSMRNSDPDAAVYWLARMLEAGEDPLYIARRVTRFAAEDVGLADPRALEISVAAYQACHLIGMPECTVHLTEAVVYMSLAPKSNALYTAYEGAKRDAVKQLSEPVPLVIRNAPTRLMKELDYGKGYQYAHDTADKLTDMQCLPDALLGREYYRPTEQGVEGKFKIRLEEIKAWKKKQR
;
A
#
# COMPACT_ATOMS: atom_id res chain seq x y z
N MET A 1 54.12 14.42 -16.78
CA MET A 1 54.45 13.78 -15.46
C MET A 1 53.34 14.16 -14.53
N ASP A 2 52.70 13.13 -14.05
CA ASP A 2 51.71 12.94 -12.97
C ASP A 2 50.29 12.72 -13.41
N MET A 3 50.07 11.53 -14.02
CA MET A 3 48.72 10.94 -14.17
C MET A 3 48.62 9.53 -13.58
N ASP A 4 49.57 9.12 -12.68
CA ASP A 4 49.62 7.75 -12.16
C ASP A 4 49.57 7.58 -10.64
N GLN A 5 49.25 8.65 -9.88
CA GLN A 5 49.22 8.55 -8.41
C GLN A 5 47.84 8.49 -7.76
N GLN A 6 46.73 8.60 -8.52
CA GLN A 6 45.38 8.50 -7.93
C GLN A 6 44.75 7.10 -7.94
N SER A 7 45.34 6.10 -8.60
CA SER A 7 44.76 4.76 -8.70
C SER A 7 45.20 3.75 -7.62
N LEU A 8 46.12 4.11 -6.70
CA LEU A 8 46.70 3.20 -5.72
C LEU A 8 45.99 3.15 -4.36
N PHE A 9 44.94 3.95 -4.13
CA PHE A 9 44.18 4.00 -2.87
C PHE A 9 42.69 3.83 -2.98
N GLU A 10 42.13 3.56 -4.15
CA GLU A 10 40.77 3.03 -4.24
C GLU A 10 40.79 1.55 -3.83
N LYS A 11 40.73 1.31 -2.52
CA LYS A 11 40.22 0.02 -2.05
C LYS A 11 38.80 -0.11 -2.62
N ASP A 12 38.62 -1.05 -3.53
CA ASP A 12 37.28 -1.49 -3.96
C ASP A 12 36.46 -1.79 -2.70
N VAL A 13 35.64 -0.85 -2.30
CA VAL A 13 34.63 -1.10 -1.27
C VAL A 13 33.69 -2.11 -1.90
N ALA A 14 33.76 -3.35 -1.43
CA ALA A 14 32.95 -4.44 -1.96
C ALA A 14 31.47 -4.02 -1.92
N GLN A 15 30.89 -3.81 -3.10
CA GLN A 15 29.49 -3.45 -3.19
C GLN A 15 28.62 -4.57 -2.61
N PRO A 16 27.54 -4.25 -1.89
CA PRO A 16 26.60 -5.24 -1.35
C PRO A 16 26.10 -6.22 -2.44
N LEU A 17 25.89 -7.46 -2.09
CA LEU A 17 25.43 -8.52 -2.99
C LEU A 17 24.20 -8.11 -3.81
N ALA A 18 23.23 -7.46 -3.16
CA ALA A 18 22.02 -6.94 -3.81
C ALA A 18 22.31 -5.89 -4.90
N ALA A 19 23.41 -5.14 -4.78
CA ALA A 19 23.82 -4.17 -5.79
C ALA A 19 24.56 -4.85 -6.94
N ARG A 20 25.46 -5.80 -6.64
CA ARG A 20 26.23 -6.57 -7.62
C ARG A 20 25.35 -7.43 -8.52
N LEU A 21 24.32 -8.06 -7.95
CA LEU A 21 23.37 -8.96 -8.63
C LEU A 21 22.16 -8.22 -9.22
N ARG A 22 22.16 -6.88 -9.23
CA ARG A 22 21.03 -6.14 -9.82
C ARG A 22 20.80 -6.58 -11.27
N PRO A 23 19.57 -7.01 -11.62
CA PRO A 23 19.20 -7.40 -12.97
C PRO A 23 19.51 -6.29 -14.00
N ARG A 24 20.06 -6.67 -15.15
CA ARG A 24 20.38 -5.78 -16.26
C ARG A 24 19.41 -5.90 -17.43
N THR A 25 18.73 -7.05 -17.51
CA THR A 25 17.76 -7.37 -18.56
C THR A 25 16.44 -7.86 -17.94
N LEU A 26 15.38 -7.91 -18.74
CA LEU A 26 14.09 -8.45 -18.31
C LEU A 26 14.18 -9.96 -17.97
N ASP A 27 15.06 -10.69 -18.62
CA ASP A 27 15.22 -12.12 -18.40
C ASP A 27 15.95 -12.44 -17.09
N GLU A 28 16.77 -11.50 -16.60
CA GLU A 28 17.37 -11.58 -15.26
C GLU A 28 16.39 -11.14 -14.14
N TYR A 29 15.30 -10.49 -14.51
CA TYR A 29 14.37 -9.89 -13.54
C TYR A 29 13.46 -10.96 -12.93
N ALA A 30 13.53 -11.15 -11.62
CA ALA A 30 12.73 -12.14 -10.91
C ALA A 30 11.29 -11.67 -10.70
N GLY A 31 10.33 -12.57 -10.88
CA GLY A 31 8.92 -12.35 -10.61
C GLY A 31 8.19 -11.42 -11.58
N GLN A 32 7.08 -10.85 -11.12
CA GLN A 32 6.21 -9.94 -11.87
C GLN A 32 5.68 -10.52 -13.20
N THR A 33 5.44 -11.82 -13.27
CA THR A 33 4.99 -12.50 -14.49
C THR A 33 3.66 -11.96 -15.02
N HIS A 34 2.81 -11.43 -14.15
CA HIS A 34 1.54 -10.78 -14.51
C HIS A 34 1.74 -9.47 -15.30
N LEU A 35 2.91 -8.81 -15.19
CA LEU A 35 3.27 -7.58 -15.91
C LEU A 35 4.27 -7.82 -17.04
N LEU A 36 5.25 -8.70 -16.79
CA LEU A 36 6.42 -8.91 -17.65
C LEU A 36 6.44 -10.26 -18.36
N GLY A 37 5.44 -11.12 -18.12
CA GLY A 37 5.28 -12.37 -18.85
C GLY A 37 5.09 -12.16 -20.35
N GLU A 38 5.23 -13.20 -21.13
CA GLU A 38 5.05 -13.15 -22.59
C GLU A 38 3.66 -12.59 -22.96
N GLY A 39 3.62 -11.67 -23.91
CA GLY A 39 2.39 -11.02 -24.37
C GLY A 39 1.78 -9.99 -23.41
N LYS A 40 2.36 -9.72 -22.24
CA LYS A 40 1.86 -8.72 -21.30
C LYS A 40 2.11 -7.28 -21.79
N VAL A 41 1.21 -6.38 -21.37
CA VAL A 41 1.21 -4.99 -21.86
C VAL A 41 2.52 -4.27 -21.58
N LEU A 42 3.03 -4.34 -20.33
CA LEU A 42 4.26 -3.64 -19.98
C LEU A 42 5.46 -4.20 -20.75
N ARG A 43 5.59 -5.52 -20.87
CA ARG A 43 6.66 -6.16 -21.66
C ARG A 43 6.63 -5.69 -23.11
N ARG A 44 5.46 -5.68 -23.76
CA ARG A 44 5.31 -5.22 -25.14
C ARG A 44 5.71 -3.74 -25.32
N LEU A 45 5.31 -2.87 -24.37
CA LEU A 45 5.71 -1.45 -24.41
C LEU A 45 7.22 -1.27 -24.33
N ILE A 46 7.89 -2.08 -23.49
CA ILE A 46 9.36 -2.05 -23.36
C ILE A 46 10.04 -2.59 -24.63
N GLU A 47 9.56 -3.70 -25.17
CA GLU A 47 10.14 -4.35 -26.36
C GLU A 47 9.94 -3.52 -27.64
N SER A 48 8.80 -2.81 -27.75
CA SER A 48 8.50 -1.94 -28.90
C SER A 48 9.03 -0.50 -28.76
N ASP A 49 9.76 -0.17 -27.71
CA ASP A 49 10.27 1.19 -27.41
C ASP A 49 9.15 2.27 -27.34
N GLN A 50 7.92 1.84 -26.95
CA GLN A 50 6.76 2.71 -26.82
C GLN A 50 6.41 2.98 -25.35
N VAL A 51 7.42 3.30 -24.56
CA VAL A 51 7.27 3.55 -23.14
C VAL A 51 6.67 4.95 -22.93
N SER A 52 5.64 5.02 -22.09
CA SER A 52 5.02 6.27 -21.63
C SER A 52 5.23 6.45 -20.13
N SER A 53 4.92 7.64 -19.60
CA SER A 53 5.01 7.91 -18.17
C SER A 53 4.15 6.92 -17.36
N MET A 54 4.70 6.47 -16.21
CA MET A 54 4.09 5.42 -15.39
C MET A 54 4.43 5.55 -13.92
N ILE A 55 3.62 4.92 -13.09
CA ILE A 55 3.83 4.81 -11.66
C ILE A 55 3.97 3.32 -11.31
N PHE A 56 5.05 2.95 -10.66
CA PHE A 56 5.25 1.63 -10.06
C PHE A 56 4.81 1.66 -8.60
N TRP A 57 3.74 0.96 -8.31
CA TRP A 57 3.22 0.83 -6.95
C TRP A 57 3.42 -0.60 -6.44
N GLY A 58 3.98 -0.75 -5.26
CA GLY A 58 4.17 -2.06 -4.64
C GLY A 58 5.11 -2.02 -3.44
N PRO A 59 5.25 -3.12 -2.70
CA PRO A 59 6.05 -3.19 -1.49
C PRO A 59 7.54 -2.88 -1.75
N PRO A 60 8.35 -2.65 -0.69
CA PRO A 60 9.79 -2.47 -0.84
C PRO A 60 10.45 -3.74 -1.40
N GLY A 61 11.64 -3.60 -1.98
CA GLY A 61 12.47 -4.70 -2.44
C GLY A 61 12.00 -5.51 -3.65
N VAL A 62 10.84 -5.20 -4.25
CA VAL A 62 10.29 -5.93 -5.42
C VAL A 62 10.90 -5.50 -6.77
N GLY A 63 11.89 -4.61 -6.74
CA GLY A 63 12.65 -4.23 -7.93
C GLY A 63 12.14 -3.03 -8.73
N LYS A 64 11.31 -2.13 -8.16
CA LYS A 64 10.79 -0.92 -8.84
C LYS A 64 11.88 -0.11 -9.54
N THR A 65 12.93 0.27 -8.81
CA THR A 65 14.10 1.01 -9.32
C THR A 65 14.87 0.21 -10.39
N THR A 66 14.99 -1.10 -10.19
CA THR A 66 15.66 -2.00 -11.14
C THR A 66 14.91 -2.07 -12.46
N LEU A 67 13.59 -2.21 -12.41
CA LEU A 67 12.75 -2.23 -13.61
C LEU A 67 12.85 -0.92 -14.39
N ALA A 68 12.84 0.23 -13.71
CA ALA A 68 13.01 1.54 -14.35
C ALA A 68 14.36 1.64 -15.09
N ARG A 69 15.45 1.13 -14.50
CA ARG A 69 16.77 1.09 -15.12
C ARG A 69 16.83 0.15 -16.33
N ILE A 70 16.20 -1.03 -16.25
CA ILE A 70 16.10 -1.97 -17.38
C ILE A 70 15.35 -1.31 -18.54
N ILE A 71 14.27 -0.60 -18.27
CA ILE A 71 13.52 0.15 -19.28
C ILE A 71 14.42 1.20 -19.96
N ALA A 72 15.12 2.01 -19.17
CA ALA A 72 16.00 3.04 -19.70
C ALA A 72 17.12 2.45 -20.58
N ASN A 73 17.76 1.38 -20.13
CA ASN A 73 18.81 0.70 -20.89
C ASN A 73 18.27 0.14 -22.22
N ARG A 74 17.09 -0.47 -22.18
CA ARG A 74 16.46 -1.07 -23.37
C ARG A 74 16.06 -0.03 -24.41
N THR A 75 15.54 1.11 -23.95
CA THR A 75 15.08 2.22 -24.80
C THR A 75 16.20 3.20 -25.19
N LYS A 76 17.44 2.95 -24.73
CA LYS A 76 18.60 3.85 -24.93
C LYS A 76 18.32 5.29 -24.50
N ALA A 77 17.45 5.47 -23.51
CA ALA A 77 17.12 6.75 -22.94
C ALA A 77 18.15 7.20 -21.89
N SER A 78 18.41 8.51 -21.82
CA SER A 78 19.13 9.09 -20.70
C SER A 78 18.33 8.84 -19.40
N PHE A 79 18.98 8.31 -18.36
CA PHE A 79 18.33 7.96 -17.09
C PHE A 79 18.78 8.92 -16.00
N ILE A 80 17.81 9.63 -15.43
CA ILE A 80 18.04 10.55 -14.33
C ILE A 80 17.29 10.04 -13.11
N ASP A 81 18.03 9.81 -12.02
CA ASP A 81 17.52 9.24 -10.78
C ASP A 81 17.34 10.35 -9.73
N PHE A 82 16.11 10.53 -9.27
CA PHE A 82 15.74 11.46 -8.22
C PHE A 82 15.31 10.72 -6.97
N SER A 83 15.87 11.14 -5.84
CA SER A 83 15.31 10.79 -4.54
C SER A 83 14.39 11.90 -4.05
N ALA A 84 13.13 11.57 -3.80
CA ALA A 84 12.16 12.52 -3.24
C ALA A 84 12.54 13.03 -1.84
N VAL A 85 13.48 12.35 -1.16
CA VAL A 85 13.95 12.72 0.17
C VAL A 85 14.96 13.89 0.12
N THR A 86 15.78 13.95 -0.93
CA THR A 86 16.92 14.89 -1.00
C THR A 86 16.74 15.99 -2.05
N SER A 87 15.84 15.81 -3.01
CA SER A 87 15.75 16.71 -4.18
C SER A 87 14.78 17.87 -3.96
N GLY A 88 15.29 19.10 -4.16
CA GLY A 88 14.52 20.33 -4.06
C GLY A 88 13.88 20.75 -5.40
N ILE A 89 12.90 21.66 -5.37
CA ILE A 89 12.19 22.15 -6.55
C ILE A 89 13.11 22.82 -7.58
N LYS A 90 14.23 23.43 -7.14
CA LYS A 90 15.24 24.04 -8.02
C LYS A 90 15.97 22.98 -8.85
N GLU A 91 16.35 21.88 -8.21
CA GLU A 91 17.01 20.74 -8.86
C GLU A 91 16.10 20.09 -9.90
N ILE A 92 14.81 19.86 -9.53
CA ILE A 92 13.81 19.37 -10.47
C ILE A 92 13.77 20.24 -11.72
N ARG A 93 13.69 21.58 -11.58
CA ARG A 93 13.64 22.51 -12.72
C ARG A 93 14.89 22.45 -13.58
N THR A 94 16.08 22.34 -13.00
CA THR A 94 17.35 22.23 -13.73
C THR A 94 17.37 20.98 -14.60
N VAL A 95 16.97 19.86 -14.04
CA VAL A 95 16.93 18.59 -14.77
C VAL A 95 15.85 18.58 -15.85
N MET A 96 14.69 19.19 -15.58
CA MET A 96 13.65 19.36 -16.59
C MET A 96 14.14 20.19 -17.79
N GLN A 97 14.92 21.23 -17.55
CA GLN A 97 15.52 22.01 -18.62
C GLN A 97 16.54 21.18 -19.43
N GLN A 98 17.38 20.42 -18.77
CA GLN A 98 18.32 19.51 -19.43
C GLN A 98 17.59 18.47 -20.30
N ALA A 99 16.50 17.91 -19.82
CA ALA A 99 15.68 16.97 -20.57
C ALA A 99 15.04 17.63 -21.83
N GLU A 100 14.61 18.89 -21.71
CA GLU A 100 14.09 19.65 -22.85
C GLU A 100 15.17 19.89 -23.88
N ASP A 101 16.41 20.15 -23.46
CA ASP A 101 17.54 20.32 -24.36
C ASP A 101 17.92 19.00 -25.05
N ASN A 102 17.99 17.88 -24.29
CA ASN A 102 18.20 16.53 -24.82
C ASN A 102 17.16 16.17 -25.91
N ARG A 103 15.89 16.50 -25.66
CA ARG A 103 14.82 16.30 -26.64
C ARG A 103 15.05 17.00 -27.98
N ARG A 104 15.63 18.23 -27.97
CA ARG A 104 15.96 18.97 -29.19
C ARG A 104 16.97 18.24 -30.04
N TYR A 105 17.81 17.41 -29.43
CA TYR A 105 18.77 16.54 -30.13
C TYR A 105 18.20 15.15 -30.44
N GLY A 106 16.90 14.91 -30.19
CA GLY A 106 16.24 13.63 -30.46
C GLY A 106 16.47 12.56 -29.40
N GLU A 107 17.04 12.93 -28.23
CA GLU A 107 17.29 12.01 -27.14
C GLU A 107 16.08 11.89 -26.19
N LYS A 108 15.73 10.67 -25.85
CA LYS A 108 14.71 10.39 -24.84
C LYS A 108 15.32 10.53 -23.43
N THR A 109 14.59 11.12 -22.51
CA THR A 109 15.01 11.21 -21.10
C THR A 109 13.96 10.52 -20.22
N ILE A 110 14.39 9.52 -19.45
CA ILE A 110 13.60 8.90 -18.39
C ILE A 110 14.00 9.54 -17.07
N VAL A 111 13.03 10.10 -16.38
CA VAL A 111 13.19 10.66 -15.03
C VAL A 111 12.55 9.67 -14.07
N PHE A 112 13.37 9.03 -13.26
CA PHE A 112 12.92 8.13 -12.20
C PHE A 112 12.84 8.89 -10.87
N VAL A 113 11.71 8.77 -10.19
CA VAL A 113 11.49 9.39 -8.89
C VAL A 113 11.16 8.30 -7.88
N ASP A 114 12.13 7.99 -7.01
CA ASP A 114 11.89 7.05 -5.93
C ASP A 114 11.10 7.71 -4.79
N GLU A 115 10.15 6.96 -4.22
CA GLU A 115 9.25 7.40 -3.16
C GLU A 115 8.51 8.71 -3.53
N ILE A 116 7.95 8.79 -4.74
CA ILE A 116 7.31 10.00 -5.31
C ILE A 116 6.22 10.58 -4.41
N HIS A 117 5.60 9.78 -3.54
CA HIS A 117 4.61 10.23 -2.56
C HIS A 117 5.17 11.22 -1.52
N ARG A 118 6.49 11.27 -1.33
CA ARG A 118 7.16 12.22 -0.43
C ARG A 118 7.29 13.62 -1.03
N PHE A 119 7.09 13.78 -2.33
CA PHE A 119 7.02 15.08 -2.95
C PHE A 119 5.70 15.78 -2.61
N ASN A 120 5.79 17.04 -2.20
CA ASN A 120 4.60 17.86 -2.02
C ASN A 120 3.93 18.17 -3.37
N LYS A 121 2.70 18.70 -3.33
CA LYS A 121 1.92 18.99 -4.52
C LYS A 121 2.64 19.87 -5.52
N ALA A 122 3.36 20.91 -5.06
CA ALA A 122 4.08 21.85 -5.95
C ALA A 122 5.28 21.17 -6.66
N GLN A 123 5.94 20.22 -5.98
CA GLN A 123 7.01 19.44 -6.59
C GLN A 123 6.45 18.45 -7.63
N GLN A 124 5.33 17.79 -7.34
CA GLN A 124 4.66 16.92 -8.31
C GLN A 124 4.13 17.70 -9.52
N ASP A 125 3.57 18.89 -9.30
CA ASP A 125 3.08 19.77 -10.36
C ASP A 125 4.22 20.26 -11.30
N ALA A 126 5.44 20.35 -10.79
CA ALA A 126 6.59 20.77 -11.61
C ALA A 126 6.93 19.83 -12.76
N PHE A 127 6.52 18.55 -12.69
CA PHE A 127 6.71 17.58 -13.78
C PHE A 127 5.67 17.70 -14.89
N LEU A 128 4.46 18.23 -14.59
CA LEU A 128 3.32 18.22 -15.51
C LEU A 128 3.62 18.81 -16.90
N PRO A 129 4.22 20.00 -17.03
CA PRO A 129 4.46 20.60 -18.34
C PRO A 129 5.39 19.75 -19.22
N PHE A 130 6.32 19.02 -18.63
CA PHE A 130 7.33 18.22 -19.33
C PHE A 130 6.80 16.82 -19.68
N VAL A 131 5.94 16.25 -18.84
CA VAL A 131 5.20 15.01 -19.13
C VAL A 131 4.20 15.25 -20.27
N GLU A 132 3.46 16.36 -20.25
CA GLU A 132 2.50 16.72 -21.30
C GLU A 132 3.15 16.96 -22.66
N LYS A 133 4.29 17.62 -22.68
CA LYS A 133 5.07 17.86 -23.90
C LYS A 133 5.81 16.62 -24.41
N GLY A 134 5.88 15.57 -23.59
CA GLY A 134 6.72 14.39 -23.89
C GLY A 134 8.22 14.68 -23.83
N SER A 135 8.65 15.74 -23.12
CA SER A 135 10.07 16.06 -22.95
C SER A 135 10.76 15.08 -22.02
N ILE A 136 9.97 14.45 -21.12
CA ILE A 136 10.40 13.38 -20.24
C ILE A 136 9.41 12.22 -20.28
N ILE A 137 9.91 11.03 -19.95
CA ILE A 137 9.12 9.88 -19.52
C ILE A 137 9.30 9.79 -18.01
N LEU A 138 8.26 10.12 -17.26
CA LEU A 138 8.30 10.02 -15.81
C LEU A 138 8.01 8.58 -15.35
N ILE A 139 8.90 8.01 -14.55
CA ILE A 139 8.66 6.74 -13.85
C ILE A 139 8.69 7.03 -12.34
N GLY A 140 7.54 7.13 -11.72
CA GLY A 140 7.43 7.27 -10.27
C GLY A 140 7.39 5.90 -9.59
N ALA A 141 8.09 5.74 -8.47
CA ALA A 141 7.98 4.56 -7.60
C ALA A 141 7.38 4.96 -6.26
N THR A 142 6.50 4.12 -5.72
CA THR A 142 5.87 4.35 -4.41
C THR A 142 5.49 3.03 -3.74
N THR A 143 5.55 3.03 -2.41
CA THR A 143 4.99 1.97 -1.57
C THR A 143 3.56 2.29 -1.12
N GLU A 144 3.16 3.57 -1.18
CA GLU A 144 1.84 4.05 -0.78
C GLU A 144 0.84 4.02 -1.94
N ASN A 145 -0.46 4.01 -1.61
CA ASN A 145 -1.49 3.98 -2.64
C ASN A 145 -1.50 5.29 -3.46
N PRO A 146 -1.18 5.22 -4.76
CA PRO A 146 -1.04 6.41 -5.60
C PRO A 146 -2.33 7.24 -5.73
N SER A 147 -3.49 6.66 -5.51
CA SER A 147 -4.78 7.38 -5.56
C SER A 147 -4.95 8.40 -4.44
N PHE A 148 -4.22 8.25 -3.33
CA PHE A 148 -4.27 9.18 -2.21
C PHE A 148 -3.07 10.13 -2.17
N GLU A 149 -1.92 9.67 -2.63
CA GLU A 149 -0.64 10.36 -2.43
C GLU A 149 -0.15 11.11 -3.66
N ILE A 150 -0.61 10.72 -4.85
CA ILE A 150 -0.20 11.37 -6.09
C ILE A 150 -1.32 12.29 -6.58
N ASN A 151 -0.92 13.49 -6.94
CA ASN A 151 -1.82 14.50 -7.48
C ASN A 151 -2.56 13.97 -8.72
N SER A 152 -3.86 14.19 -8.77
CA SER A 152 -4.77 13.66 -9.80
C SER A 152 -4.38 14.08 -11.22
N ALA A 153 -3.81 15.27 -11.38
CA ALA A 153 -3.35 15.78 -12.68
C ALA A 153 -2.15 14.98 -13.20
N LEU A 154 -1.22 14.59 -12.32
CA LEU A 154 -0.09 13.74 -12.68
C LEU A 154 -0.53 12.30 -12.90
N LEU A 155 -1.39 11.78 -12.02
CA LEU A 155 -1.90 10.42 -12.09
C LEU A 155 -2.69 10.17 -13.40
N SER A 156 -3.46 11.14 -13.87
CA SER A 156 -4.22 11.04 -15.13
C SER A 156 -3.33 10.91 -16.38
N ARG A 157 -2.04 11.24 -16.28
CA ARG A 157 -1.04 11.19 -17.37
C ARG A 157 -0.07 10.02 -17.26
N CYS A 158 -0.19 9.23 -16.19
CA CYS A 158 0.68 8.08 -15.92
C CYS A 158 -0.13 6.80 -15.89
N LYS A 159 0.41 5.71 -16.42
CA LYS A 159 -0.14 4.37 -16.24
C LYS A 159 0.35 3.80 -14.93
N VAL A 160 -0.56 3.30 -14.08
CA VAL A 160 -0.19 2.64 -12.83
C VAL A 160 0.03 1.15 -13.07
N PHE A 161 1.20 0.65 -12.68
CA PHE A 161 1.53 -0.78 -12.67
C PHE A 161 1.75 -1.23 -11.23
N VAL A 162 1.01 -2.24 -10.82
CA VAL A 162 1.08 -2.79 -9.46
C VAL A 162 2.09 -3.93 -9.44
N LEU A 163 3.21 -3.73 -8.75
CA LEU A 163 4.21 -4.76 -8.51
C LEU A 163 3.83 -5.52 -7.24
N GLN A 164 3.91 -6.84 -7.30
CA GLN A 164 3.58 -7.72 -6.19
C GLN A 164 4.86 -8.13 -5.43
N ALA A 165 4.70 -8.54 -4.17
CA ALA A 165 5.76 -9.19 -3.42
C ALA A 165 6.22 -10.45 -4.18
N LEU A 166 7.52 -10.74 -4.14
CA LEU A 166 8.06 -11.96 -4.78
C LEU A 166 7.58 -13.20 -4.01
N GLN A 167 7.26 -14.25 -4.74
CA GLN A 167 6.89 -15.52 -4.14
C GLN A 167 8.14 -16.23 -3.58
N THR A 168 7.93 -17.14 -2.63
CA THR A 168 9.03 -17.88 -2.00
C THR A 168 9.91 -18.60 -3.03
N GLU A 169 9.32 -19.22 -4.05
CA GLU A 169 10.01 -19.94 -5.12
C GLU A 169 10.85 -18.98 -5.99
N GLU A 170 10.36 -17.78 -6.24
CA GLU A 170 11.08 -16.74 -6.99
C GLU A 170 12.31 -16.25 -6.20
N LEU A 171 12.17 -16.10 -4.88
CA LEU A 171 13.28 -15.74 -3.99
C LEU A 171 14.30 -16.89 -3.89
N ILE A 172 13.88 -18.14 -3.75
CA ILE A 172 14.78 -19.31 -3.75
C ILE A 172 15.59 -19.34 -5.06
N SER A 173 14.94 -19.15 -6.21
CA SER A 173 15.61 -19.07 -7.51
C SER A 173 16.64 -17.94 -7.57
N LEU A 174 16.29 -16.76 -7.02
CA LEU A 174 17.20 -15.61 -6.93
C LEU A 174 18.42 -15.91 -6.04
N LEU A 175 18.22 -16.53 -4.88
CA LEU A 175 19.29 -16.91 -3.95
C LEU A 175 20.20 -18.00 -4.56
N SER A 176 19.64 -19.01 -5.21
CA SER A 176 20.40 -20.06 -5.90
C SER A 176 21.24 -19.47 -7.03
N ARG A 177 20.71 -18.50 -7.78
CA ARG A 177 21.49 -17.77 -8.77
C ARG A 177 22.61 -16.96 -8.12
N ALA A 178 22.39 -16.35 -6.95
CA ALA A 178 23.40 -15.59 -6.24
C ALA A 178 24.61 -16.43 -5.83
N LEU A 179 24.41 -17.72 -5.56
CA LEU A 179 25.47 -18.67 -5.24
C LEU A 179 26.31 -19.09 -6.46
N THR A 180 25.76 -19.02 -7.68
CA THR A 180 26.40 -19.50 -8.89
C THR A 180 26.85 -18.38 -9.85
N ASP A 181 26.28 -17.19 -9.77
CA ASP A 181 26.63 -16.03 -10.61
C ASP A 181 28.02 -15.50 -10.19
N PRO A 182 28.95 -15.28 -11.14
CA PRO A 182 30.26 -14.67 -10.84
C PRO A 182 30.18 -13.29 -10.18
N ARG A 183 29.10 -12.54 -10.40
CA ARG A 183 28.82 -11.25 -9.71
C ARG A 183 28.44 -11.46 -8.25
N GLY A 184 27.99 -12.66 -7.89
CA GLY A 184 27.64 -13.06 -6.54
C GLY A 184 28.77 -13.83 -5.86
N PHE A 185 28.49 -15.07 -5.55
CA PHE A 185 29.41 -16.02 -4.90
C PHE A 185 29.94 -17.11 -5.84
N GLY A 186 29.68 -17.03 -7.14
CA GLY A 186 30.04 -18.09 -8.09
C GLY A 186 31.53 -18.44 -8.18
N ASN A 187 32.41 -17.62 -7.61
CA ASN A 187 33.85 -17.88 -7.51
C ASN A 187 34.26 -18.53 -6.16
N GLN A 188 33.31 -18.83 -5.29
CA GLN A 188 33.52 -19.43 -3.97
C GLN A 188 32.71 -20.73 -3.88
N LYS A 189 33.24 -21.70 -3.16
CA LYS A 189 32.53 -22.94 -2.87
C LYS A 189 31.74 -22.74 -1.58
N ILE A 190 30.40 -22.73 -1.70
CA ILE A 190 29.49 -22.52 -0.57
C ILE A 190 28.61 -23.75 -0.41
N ILE A 191 28.52 -24.25 0.80
CA ILE A 191 27.64 -25.35 1.20
C ILE A 191 26.51 -24.76 2.04
N ILE A 192 25.33 -24.74 1.49
CA ILE A 192 24.07 -24.29 2.13
C ILE A 192 22.94 -25.21 1.66
N SER A 193 22.04 -25.63 2.55
CA SER A 193 20.93 -26.50 2.19
C SER A 193 19.78 -25.73 1.54
N ASP A 194 18.96 -26.45 0.74
CA ASP A 194 17.76 -25.88 0.14
C ASP A 194 16.75 -25.41 1.21
N ASP A 195 16.67 -26.10 2.33
CA ASP A 195 15.81 -25.68 3.46
C ASP A 195 16.27 -24.35 4.05
N MET A 196 17.58 -24.10 4.16
CA MET A 196 18.12 -22.81 4.61
C MET A 196 17.81 -21.70 3.61
N LEU A 197 17.91 -21.94 2.31
CA LEU A 197 17.51 -20.98 1.28
C LEU A 197 16.01 -20.66 1.36
N LYS A 198 15.20 -21.68 1.63
CA LYS A 198 13.77 -21.52 1.87
C LYS A 198 13.49 -20.69 3.12
N MET A 199 14.22 -20.93 4.21
CA MET A 199 14.09 -20.13 5.44
C MET A 199 14.46 -18.67 5.20
N ILE A 200 15.55 -18.37 4.49
CA ILE A 200 15.93 -17.00 4.09
C ILE A 200 14.83 -16.36 3.25
N SER A 201 14.25 -17.12 2.31
CA SER A 201 13.19 -16.63 1.42
C SER A 201 11.90 -16.29 2.18
N ILE A 202 11.50 -17.11 3.14
CA ILE A 202 10.37 -16.86 4.03
C ILE A 202 10.64 -15.63 4.91
N PHE A 203 11.85 -15.54 5.49
CA PHE A 203 12.27 -14.39 6.29
C PHE A 203 12.21 -13.07 5.51
N ALA A 204 12.66 -13.09 4.25
CA ALA A 204 12.68 -11.91 3.39
C ALA A 204 11.30 -11.42 2.95
N ASN A 205 10.28 -12.26 3.08
CA ASN A 205 8.87 -11.89 2.89
C ASN A 205 8.61 -11.09 1.60
N GLY A 206 9.07 -11.63 0.48
CA GLY A 206 8.88 -11.03 -0.84
C GLY A 206 9.82 -9.87 -1.19
N ASP A 207 10.77 -9.51 -0.31
CA ASP A 207 11.78 -8.48 -0.53
C ASP A 207 13.11 -9.09 -0.99
N ALA A 208 13.46 -8.93 -2.28
CA ALA A 208 14.69 -9.45 -2.85
C ALA A 208 15.95 -8.83 -2.22
N ARG A 209 15.90 -7.56 -1.79
CA ARG A 209 17.03 -6.89 -1.16
C ARG A 209 17.34 -7.51 0.20
N THR A 210 16.29 -7.72 1.00
CA THR A 210 16.40 -8.41 2.30
C THR A 210 16.92 -9.82 2.12
N ALA A 211 16.39 -10.59 1.15
CA ALA A 211 16.84 -11.96 0.87
C ALA A 211 18.34 -12.02 0.54
N LEU A 212 18.79 -11.18 -0.39
CA LEU A 212 20.21 -11.15 -0.80
C LEU A 212 21.13 -10.64 0.31
N SER A 213 20.71 -9.63 1.09
CA SER A 213 21.50 -9.12 2.22
C SER A 213 21.61 -10.16 3.34
N THR A 214 20.54 -10.92 3.60
CA THR A 214 20.56 -12.02 4.57
C THR A 214 21.49 -13.14 4.10
N LEU A 215 21.40 -13.55 2.82
CA LEU A 215 22.33 -14.53 2.25
C LEU A 215 23.79 -14.07 2.37
N GLU A 216 24.07 -12.79 2.03
CA GLU A 216 25.42 -12.23 2.15
C GLU A 216 25.94 -12.30 3.59
N MET A 217 25.12 -11.90 4.56
CA MET A 217 25.47 -11.97 5.97
C MET A 217 25.73 -13.40 6.43
N VAL A 218 24.87 -14.34 6.05
CA VAL A 218 25.00 -15.76 6.43
C VAL A 218 26.25 -16.39 5.84
N VAL A 219 26.56 -16.11 4.57
CA VAL A 219 27.78 -16.62 3.91
C VAL A 219 29.05 -16.02 4.52
N LEU A 220 29.06 -14.72 4.82
CA LEU A 220 30.21 -14.04 5.44
C LEU A 220 30.50 -14.50 6.88
N ASN A 221 29.51 -15.06 7.57
CA ASN A 221 29.64 -15.63 8.91
C ASN A 221 29.68 -17.17 8.94
N GLY A 222 29.69 -17.83 7.78
CA GLY A 222 29.81 -19.28 7.68
C GLY A 222 31.21 -19.79 8.03
N ASP A 223 31.31 -21.05 8.44
CA ASP A 223 32.55 -21.73 8.77
C ASP A 223 33.37 -21.95 7.51
N THR A 224 34.61 -21.42 7.47
CA THR A 224 35.50 -21.58 6.32
C THR A 224 36.56 -22.62 6.62
N ASP A 225 36.66 -23.66 5.79
CA ASP A 225 37.71 -24.69 5.87
C ASP A 225 39.06 -24.23 5.26
N ASP A 226 40.13 -25.02 5.48
CA ASP A 226 41.45 -24.72 4.94
C ASP A 226 41.48 -24.67 3.40
N GLY A 227 40.49 -25.24 2.71
CA GLY A 227 40.30 -25.20 1.27
C GLY A 227 39.52 -24.00 0.76
N GLY A 228 39.10 -23.11 1.64
CA GLY A 228 38.30 -21.92 1.30
C GLY A 228 36.82 -22.23 1.01
N THR A 229 36.31 -23.41 1.38
CA THR A 229 34.90 -23.76 1.29
C THR A 229 34.17 -23.17 2.48
N VAL A 230 33.10 -22.41 2.24
CA VAL A 230 32.25 -21.86 3.29
C VAL A 230 31.07 -22.78 3.54
N THR A 231 30.92 -23.25 4.78
CA THR A 231 29.77 -24.07 5.21
C THR A 231 28.86 -23.23 6.09
N VAL A 232 27.60 -23.14 5.70
CA VAL A 232 26.56 -22.45 6.49
C VAL A 232 25.87 -23.48 7.37
N THR A 233 25.82 -23.20 8.68
CA THR A 233 25.15 -24.02 9.69
C THR A 233 23.80 -23.42 10.09
N GLU A 234 22.91 -24.23 10.68
CA GLU A 234 21.64 -23.74 11.25
C GLU A 234 21.89 -22.69 12.33
N GLU A 235 22.93 -22.86 13.15
CA GLU A 235 23.28 -21.91 14.19
C GLU A 235 23.68 -20.55 13.60
N THR A 236 24.50 -20.52 12.54
CA THR A 236 24.88 -19.30 11.84
C THR A 236 23.65 -18.62 11.25
N LEU A 237 22.73 -19.40 10.66
CA LEU A 237 21.51 -18.88 10.09
C LEU A 237 20.62 -18.25 11.19
N GLU A 238 20.42 -18.92 12.32
CA GLU A 238 19.65 -18.39 13.45
C GLU A 238 20.24 -17.11 14.05
N GLN A 239 21.57 -17.00 14.13
CA GLN A 239 22.26 -15.81 14.61
C GLN A 239 22.10 -14.62 13.66
N CYS A 240 22.15 -14.86 12.34
CA CYS A 240 21.97 -13.81 11.32
C CYS A 240 20.52 -13.40 11.14
N MET A 241 19.59 -14.30 11.43
CA MET A 241 18.16 -14.06 11.36
C MET A 241 17.63 -13.92 12.79
N SER A 242 17.22 -12.73 13.21
CA SER A 242 16.67 -12.56 14.56
C SER A 242 15.48 -13.51 14.77
N ARG A 243 15.46 -14.24 15.91
CA ARG A 243 14.47 -15.28 16.27
C ARG A 243 13.00 -14.88 16.06
N LYS A 244 12.69 -13.59 16.16
CA LYS A 244 11.31 -13.08 16.03
C LYS A 244 10.75 -13.14 14.60
N SER A 245 11.59 -13.25 13.58
CA SER A 245 11.17 -13.19 12.18
C SER A 245 10.95 -14.56 11.53
N LEU A 246 11.50 -15.63 12.11
CA LEU A 246 11.43 -16.99 11.55
C LEU A 246 10.03 -17.63 11.57
N LEU A 247 9.12 -17.09 12.38
CA LEU A 247 7.80 -17.68 12.61
C LEU A 247 6.64 -16.85 12.02
N TYR A 248 6.95 -15.74 11.33
CA TYR A 248 5.90 -14.83 10.87
C TYR A 248 6.14 -14.29 9.45
N ASP A 249 5.33 -14.75 8.52
CA ASP A 249 5.25 -14.20 7.17
C ASP A 249 4.27 -13.01 7.16
N LYS A 250 4.82 -11.78 7.15
CA LYS A 250 4.02 -10.52 7.19
C LYS A 250 3.07 -10.30 6.01
N THR A 251 3.20 -11.05 4.92
CA THR A 251 2.36 -10.92 3.72
C THR A 251 1.77 -12.25 3.25
N GLY A 252 2.14 -13.36 3.88
CA GLY A 252 1.70 -14.69 3.53
C GLY A 252 0.38 -15.12 4.18
N GLU A 253 0.03 -16.37 3.97
CA GLU A 253 -1.21 -16.97 4.44
C GLU A 253 -1.36 -16.87 5.97
N GLU A 254 -0.27 -17.06 6.72
CA GLU A 254 -0.29 -17.00 8.19
C GLU A 254 -0.64 -15.60 8.72
N HIS A 255 -0.13 -14.52 8.10
CA HIS A 255 -0.51 -13.14 8.43
C HIS A 255 -2.02 -12.93 8.30
N TYR A 256 -2.61 -13.36 7.17
CA TYR A 256 -4.06 -13.26 6.96
C TYR A 256 -4.84 -14.16 7.91
N ASN A 257 -4.32 -15.34 8.24
CA ASN A 257 -4.94 -16.26 9.18
C ASN A 257 -4.97 -15.70 10.60
N LEU A 258 -3.87 -15.10 11.07
CA LEU A 258 -3.78 -14.53 12.42
C LEU A 258 -4.69 -13.32 12.60
N ILE A 259 -4.68 -12.35 11.69
CA ILE A 259 -5.59 -11.21 11.77
C ILE A 259 -7.05 -11.63 11.62
N SER A 260 -7.33 -12.63 10.79
CA SER A 260 -8.66 -13.22 10.64
C SER A 260 -9.10 -13.95 11.92
N ALA A 261 -8.19 -14.66 12.59
CA ALA A 261 -8.45 -15.32 13.88
C ALA A 261 -8.76 -14.28 14.97
N LEU A 262 -7.98 -13.19 15.07
CA LEU A 262 -8.25 -12.08 15.97
C LEU A 262 -9.66 -11.51 15.75
N HIS A 263 -10.01 -11.16 14.50
CA HIS A 263 -11.33 -10.62 14.17
C HIS A 263 -12.46 -11.60 14.47
N LYS A 264 -12.28 -12.90 14.16
CA LYS A 264 -13.28 -13.94 14.43
C LYS A 264 -13.47 -14.16 15.93
N SER A 265 -12.39 -14.10 16.72
CA SER A 265 -12.47 -14.19 18.18
C SER A 265 -13.23 -13.02 18.78
N MET A 266 -12.92 -11.78 18.39
CA MET A 266 -13.67 -10.59 18.82
C MET A 266 -15.15 -10.66 18.40
N ARG A 267 -15.44 -11.16 17.18
CA ARG A 267 -16.81 -11.33 16.68
C ARG A 267 -17.58 -12.41 17.44
N ASN A 268 -16.88 -13.44 17.85
CA ASN A 268 -17.45 -14.52 18.69
C ASN A 268 -17.56 -14.15 20.17
N SER A 269 -17.18 -12.92 20.55
CA SER A 269 -17.18 -12.45 21.94
C SER A 269 -16.30 -13.29 22.87
N ASP A 270 -15.15 -13.77 22.36
CA ASP A 270 -14.15 -14.52 23.08
C ASP A 270 -12.91 -13.63 23.33
N PRO A 271 -12.85 -12.92 24.46
CA PRO A 271 -11.73 -12.02 24.77
C PRO A 271 -10.41 -12.77 25.00
N ASP A 272 -10.43 -13.98 25.54
CA ASP A 272 -9.21 -14.74 25.84
C ASP A 272 -8.53 -15.20 24.54
N ALA A 273 -9.30 -15.74 23.59
CA ALA A 273 -8.79 -16.07 22.27
C ALA A 273 -8.32 -14.83 21.53
N ALA A 274 -9.04 -13.70 21.62
CA ALA A 274 -8.65 -12.45 20.96
C ALA A 274 -7.33 -11.91 21.50
N VAL A 275 -7.13 -11.89 22.82
CA VAL A 275 -5.87 -11.47 23.46
C VAL A 275 -4.72 -12.41 23.08
N TYR A 276 -4.98 -13.73 23.03
CA TYR A 276 -3.97 -14.69 22.58
C TYR A 276 -3.49 -14.41 21.14
N TRP A 277 -4.42 -14.20 20.22
CA TRP A 277 -4.06 -13.92 18.83
C TRP A 277 -3.37 -12.55 18.66
N LEU A 278 -3.78 -11.54 19.44
CA LEU A 278 -3.08 -10.26 19.53
C LEU A 278 -1.63 -10.45 19.98
N ALA A 279 -1.42 -11.14 21.10
CA ALA A 279 -0.09 -11.40 21.65
C ALA A 279 0.78 -12.17 20.66
N ARG A 280 0.23 -13.20 20.00
CA ARG A 280 0.94 -13.98 18.98
C ARG A 280 1.38 -13.13 17.79
N MET A 281 0.54 -12.19 17.33
CA MET A 281 0.90 -11.26 16.25
C MET A 281 2.03 -10.31 16.68
N LEU A 282 1.92 -9.72 17.89
CA LEU A 282 2.93 -8.78 18.40
C LEU A 282 4.28 -9.46 18.66
N GLU A 283 4.28 -10.66 19.27
CA GLU A 283 5.49 -11.45 19.48
C GLU A 283 6.12 -11.95 18.18
N ALA A 284 5.33 -12.15 17.15
CA ALA A 284 5.82 -12.44 15.80
C ALA A 284 6.40 -11.21 15.08
N GLY A 285 6.30 -10.01 15.65
CA GLY A 285 6.87 -8.77 15.10
C GLY A 285 5.94 -8.02 14.15
N GLU A 286 4.61 -8.27 14.22
CA GLU A 286 3.63 -7.47 13.46
C GLU A 286 3.65 -6.00 13.88
N ASP A 287 3.43 -5.11 12.90
CA ASP A 287 3.30 -3.68 13.15
C ASP A 287 2.08 -3.40 14.06
N PRO A 288 2.26 -2.85 15.27
CA PRO A 288 1.16 -2.52 16.16
C PRO A 288 0.17 -1.53 15.54
N LEU A 289 0.63 -0.64 14.64
CA LEU A 289 -0.25 0.28 13.92
C LEU A 289 -1.12 -0.46 12.89
N TYR A 290 -0.60 -1.53 12.27
CA TYR A 290 -1.42 -2.37 11.39
C TYR A 290 -2.55 -3.02 12.19
N ILE A 291 -2.23 -3.64 13.34
CA ILE A 291 -3.25 -4.26 14.20
C ILE A 291 -4.27 -3.22 14.65
N ALA A 292 -3.82 -2.05 15.11
CA ALA A 292 -4.71 -0.96 15.54
C ALA A 292 -5.65 -0.50 14.43
N ARG A 293 -5.17 -0.36 13.17
CA ARG A 293 -6.03 -0.06 12.00
C ARG A 293 -7.09 -1.11 11.78
N ARG A 294 -6.74 -2.39 11.95
CA ARG A 294 -7.68 -3.50 11.80
C ARG A 294 -8.73 -3.53 12.91
N VAL A 295 -8.35 -3.22 14.16
CA VAL A 295 -9.28 -3.08 15.30
C VAL A 295 -10.21 -1.88 15.09
N THR A 296 -9.70 -0.75 14.58
CA THR A 296 -10.52 0.42 14.26
C THR A 296 -11.56 0.10 13.18
N ARG A 297 -11.19 -0.67 12.16
CA ARG A 297 -12.15 -1.14 11.16
C ARG A 297 -13.22 -2.03 11.80
N PHE A 298 -12.82 -2.97 12.65
CA PHE A 298 -13.74 -3.85 13.36
C PHE A 298 -14.77 -3.06 14.20
N ALA A 299 -14.31 -2.01 14.89
CA ALA A 299 -15.18 -1.14 15.68
C ALA A 299 -16.34 -0.55 14.87
N ALA A 300 -16.08 -0.14 13.63
CA ALA A 300 -17.11 0.43 12.76
C ALA A 300 -17.94 -0.64 12.01
N GLU A 301 -17.31 -1.75 11.62
CA GLU A 301 -17.92 -2.79 10.77
C GLU A 301 -18.77 -3.80 11.57
N ASP A 302 -18.28 -4.23 12.75
CA ASP A 302 -18.85 -5.32 13.54
C ASP A 302 -19.56 -4.84 14.82
N VAL A 303 -19.14 -3.71 15.40
CA VAL A 303 -19.82 -3.11 16.57
C VAL A 303 -20.75 -2.00 16.12
N GLY A 304 -20.27 -1.09 15.27
CA GLY A 304 -21.08 -0.04 14.68
C GLY A 304 -21.81 0.84 15.70
N LEU A 305 -23.09 1.11 15.45
CA LEU A 305 -23.94 1.92 16.33
C LEU A 305 -24.52 1.14 17.50
N ALA A 306 -24.25 -0.15 17.63
CA ALA A 306 -24.61 -0.89 18.83
C ALA A 306 -23.84 -0.36 20.05
N ASP A 307 -22.58 0.06 19.86
CA ASP A 307 -21.80 0.78 20.85
C ASP A 307 -20.85 1.80 20.16
N PRO A 308 -21.24 3.06 20.02
CA PRO A 308 -20.40 4.10 19.39
C PRO A 308 -19.05 4.34 20.06
N ARG A 309 -18.89 4.01 21.35
CA ARG A 309 -17.63 4.15 22.09
C ARG A 309 -16.53 3.24 21.56
N ALA A 310 -16.91 2.15 20.90
CA ALA A 310 -15.96 1.22 20.31
C ALA A 310 -15.00 1.92 19.32
N LEU A 311 -15.52 2.82 18.48
CA LEU A 311 -14.71 3.61 17.55
C LEU A 311 -13.77 4.57 18.30
N GLU A 312 -14.25 5.25 19.34
CA GLU A 312 -13.44 6.18 20.14
C GLU A 312 -12.26 5.45 20.80
N ILE A 313 -12.51 4.31 21.44
CA ILE A 313 -11.50 3.48 22.11
C ILE A 313 -10.46 2.97 21.08
N SER A 314 -10.91 2.49 19.93
CA SER A 314 -10.01 1.96 18.91
C SER A 314 -9.10 3.05 18.30
N VAL A 315 -9.63 4.26 18.12
CA VAL A 315 -8.84 5.41 17.64
C VAL A 315 -7.86 5.86 18.73
N ALA A 316 -8.26 5.91 20.00
CA ALA A 316 -7.37 6.21 21.11
C ALA A 316 -6.23 5.18 21.22
N ALA A 317 -6.52 3.88 21.07
CA ALA A 317 -5.50 2.83 21.05
C ALA A 317 -4.54 3.00 19.85
N TYR A 318 -5.03 3.34 18.65
CA TYR A 318 -4.19 3.64 17.50
C TYR A 318 -3.24 4.83 17.78
N GLN A 319 -3.76 5.91 18.36
CA GLN A 319 -2.96 7.07 18.72
C GLN A 319 -1.92 6.74 19.79
N ALA A 320 -2.28 5.97 20.80
CA ALA A 320 -1.35 5.49 21.82
C ALA A 320 -0.22 4.65 21.20
N CYS A 321 -0.52 3.71 20.30
CA CYS A 321 0.50 2.96 19.58
C CYS A 321 1.45 3.86 18.80
N HIS A 322 0.94 4.91 18.17
CA HIS A 322 1.75 5.86 17.42
C HIS A 322 2.66 6.72 18.30
N LEU A 323 2.15 7.15 19.47
CA LEU A 323 2.87 8.06 20.37
C LEU A 323 3.88 7.34 21.26
N ILE A 324 3.52 6.16 21.78
CA ILE A 324 4.28 5.45 22.81
C ILE A 324 5.17 4.38 22.18
N GLY A 325 4.65 3.63 21.19
CA GLY A 325 5.35 2.53 20.53
C GLY A 325 5.43 1.25 21.37
N MET A 326 6.14 0.27 20.86
CA MET A 326 6.42 -1.01 21.55
C MET A 326 7.55 -0.86 22.59
N PRO A 327 7.49 -1.58 23.70
CA PRO A 327 6.48 -2.58 24.08
C PRO A 327 5.25 -2.00 24.81
N GLU A 328 5.28 -0.75 25.23
CA GLU A 328 4.29 -0.16 26.15
C GLU A 328 2.88 -0.07 25.55
N CYS A 329 2.76 0.10 24.23
CA CYS A 329 1.46 0.21 23.55
C CYS A 329 0.65 -1.11 23.56
N THR A 330 1.24 -2.23 23.95
CA THR A 330 0.57 -3.54 24.00
C THR A 330 -0.68 -3.54 24.87
N VAL A 331 -0.62 -2.83 26.02
CA VAL A 331 -1.76 -2.75 26.96
C VAL A 331 -2.94 -1.99 26.35
N HIS A 332 -2.67 -0.92 25.58
CA HIS A 332 -3.71 -0.13 24.91
C HIS A 332 -4.40 -0.93 23.80
N LEU A 333 -3.63 -1.75 23.07
CA LEU A 333 -4.21 -2.68 22.09
C LEU A 333 -5.05 -3.76 22.77
N THR A 334 -4.57 -4.28 23.90
CA THR A 334 -5.30 -5.30 24.67
C THR A 334 -6.62 -4.73 25.18
N GLU A 335 -6.62 -3.50 25.73
CA GLU A 335 -7.85 -2.81 26.16
C GLU A 335 -8.85 -2.72 25.01
N ALA A 336 -8.42 -2.25 23.83
CA ALA A 336 -9.29 -2.13 22.67
C ALA A 336 -9.83 -3.51 22.23
N VAL A 337 -9.00 -4.54 22.16
CA VAL A 337 -9.38 -5.89 21.74
C VAL A 337 -10.40 -6.52 22.71
N VAL A 338 -10.17 -6.38 24.01
CA VAL A 338 -11.12 -6.88 25.04
C VAL A 338 -12.44 -6.12 24.93
N TYR A 339 -12.39 -4.79 24.78
CA TYR A 339 -13.59 -3.98 24.60
C TYR A 339 -14.38 -4.43 23.37
N MET A 340 -13.71 -4.59 22.20
CA MET A 340 -14.34 -5.08 20.97
C MET A 340 -14.95 -6.47 21.13
N SER A 341 -14.32 -7.32 21.92
CA SER A 341 -14.82 -8.67 22.18
C SER A 341 -16.14 -8.65 22.98
N LEU A 342 -16.25 -7.75 23.95
CA LEU A 342 -17.39 -7.68 24.86
C LEU A 342 -18.51 -6.73 24.42
N ALA A 343 -18.22 -5.79 23.50
CA ALA A 343 -19.21 -4.87 22.97
C ALA A 343 -20.33 -5.59 22.21
N PRO A 344 -21.59 -5.09 22.26
CA PRO A 344 -22.66 -5.60 21.41
C PRO A 344 -22.32 -5.45 19.94
N LYS A 345 -22.77 -6.38 19.11
CA LYS A 345 -22.40 -6.45 17.69
C LYS A 345 -23.53 -5.98 16.77
N SER A 346 -23.20 -5.12 15.80
CA SER A 346 -24.09 -4.75 14.71
C SER A 346 -23.28 -4.45 13.44
N ASN A 347 -23.60 -5.13 12.35
CA ASN A 347 -23.06 -4.86 11.04
C ASN A 347 -24.01 -4.02 10.14
N ALA A 348 -24.98 -3.38 10.75
CA ALA A 348 -26.02 -2.63 10.01
C ALA A 348 -25.43 -1.52 9.13
N LEU A 349 -24.36 -0.85 9.57
CA LEU A 349 -23.68 0.19 8.78
C LEU A 349 -22.99 -0.39 7.55
N TYR A 350 -22.29 -1.52 7.71
CA TYR A 350 -21.62 -2.21 6.61
C TYR A 350 -22.62 -2.67 5.55
N THR A 351 -23.71 -3.32 5.97
CA THR A 351 -24.76 -3.79 5.06
C THR A 351 -25.48 -2.63 4.37
N ALA A 352 -25.71 -1.52 5.07
CA ALA A 352 -26.30 -0.31 4.52
C ALA A 352 -25.44 0.27 3.39
N TYR A 353 -24.13 0.45 3.64
CA TYR A 353 -23.20 0.99 2.65
C TYR A 353 -23.07 0.09 1.43
N GLU A 354 -22.90 -1.23 1.61
CA GLU A 354 -22.81 -2.18 0.49
C GLU A 354 -24.11 -2.25 -0.34
N GLY A 355 -25.25 -2.07 0.30
CA GLY A 355 -26.55 -1.93 -0.39
C GLY A 355 -26.60 -0.67 -1.25
N ALA A 356 -26.28 0.48 -0.65
CA ALA A 356 -26.25 1.78 -1.33
C ALA A 356 -25.23 1.81 -2.47
N LYS A 357 -24.04 1.26 -2.24
CA LYS A 357 -22.96 1.16 -3.25
C LYS A 357 -23.42 0.37 -4.50
N ARG A 358 -24.09 -0.77 -4.29
CA ARG A 358 -24.60 -1.58 -5.41
C ARG A 358 -25.61 -0.80 -6.26
N ASP A 359 -26.52 -0.05 -5.63
CA ASP A 359 -27.51 0.76 -6.36
C ASP A 359 -26.83 1.97 -7.02
N ALA A 360 -25.89 2.63 -6.34
CA ALA A 360 -25.13 3.74 -6.91
C ALA A 360 -24.32 3.35 -8.15
N VAL A 361 -23.66 2.18 -8.14
CA VAL A 361 -22.91 1.68 -9.31
C VAL A 361 -23.83 1.38 -10.49
N LYS A 362 -25.03 0.86 -10.22
CA LYS A 362 -26.03 0.54 -11.28
C LYS A 362 -26.69 1.79 -11.87
N GLN A 363 -26.78 2.87 -11.10
CA GLN A 363 -27.55 4.08 -11.42
C GLN A 363 -26.69 5.35 -11.31
N LEU A 364 -25.47 5.31 -11.83
CA LEU A 364 -24.52 6.44 -11.81
C LEU A 364 -25.05 7.71 -12.50
N SER A 365 -26.01 7.61 -13.39
CA SER A 365 -26.60 8.72 -14.14
C SER A 365 -27.83 9.36 -13.48
N GLU A 366 -28.33 8.80 -12.38
CA GLU A 366 -29.51 9.38 -11.70
C GLU A 366 -29.19 10.76 -11.13
N PRO A 367 -29.98 11.79 -11.49
CA PRO A 367 -29.72 13.14 -11.03
C PRO A 367 -30.11 13.32 -9.58
N VAL A 368 -29.42 14.24 -8.90
CA VAL A 368 -29.86 14.69 -7.57
C VAL A 368 -31.23 15.35 -7.69
N PRO A 369 -32.23 15.02 -6.84
CA PRO A 369 -33.54 15.66 -6.86
C PRO A 369 -33.46 17.19 -6.80
N LEU A 370 -34.27 17.89 -7.61
CA LEU A 370 -34.23 19.35 -7.74
C LEU A 370 -34.40 20.05 -6.39
N VAL A 371 -35.29 19.53 -5.54
CA VAL A 371 -35.60 20.10 -4.22
C VAL A 371 -34.38 20.21 -3.29
N ILE A 372 -33.41 19.33 -3.41
CA ILE A 372 -32.19 19.35 -2.57
C ILE A 372 -30.95 19.90 -3.28
N ARG A 373 -31.09 20.41 -4.51
CA ARG A 373 -29.98 21.06 -5.22
C ARG A 373 -29.75 22.49 -4.72
N ASN A 374 -28.51 22.88 -4.58
CA ASN A 374 -28.17 24.26 -4.29
C ASN A 374 -28.41 25.17 -5.50
N ALA A 375 -28.92 26.37 -5.27
CA ALA A 375 -29.24 27.39 -6.29
C ALA A 375 -28.46 28.70 -6.03
N PRO A 376 -27.11 28.74 -6.08
CA PRO A 376 -26.32 29.94 -5.82
C PRO A 376 -26.46 31.01 -6.88
N THR A 377 -26.87 30.68 -8.10
CA THR A 377 -27.03 31.64 -9.21
C THR A 377 -28.50 31.89 -9.56
N ARG A 378 -28.78 33.03 -10.22
CA ARG A 378 -30.14 33.37 -10.69
C ARG A 378 -30.65 32.33 -11.69
N LEU A 379 -29.80 31.89 -12.62
CA LEU A 379 -30.15 30.87 -13.59
C LEU A 379 -30.56 29.53 -12.93
N MET A 380 -29.85 29.10 -11.89
CA MET A 380 -30.21 27.88 -11.15
C MET A 380 -31.58 28.00 -10.47
N LYS A 381 -31.91 29.19 -9.95
CA LYS A 381 -33.25 29.46 -9.38
C LYS A 381 -34.34 29.42 -10.45
N GLU A 382 -34.06 29.95 -11.66
CA GLU A 382 -34.95 29.88 -12.83
C GLU A 382 -35.15 28.44 -13.34
N LEU A 383 -34.20 27.56 -13.08
CA LEU A 383 -34.25 26.11 -13.37
C LEU A 383 -34.85 25.29 -12.20
N ASP A 384 -35.53 25.88 -11.27
CA ASP A 384 -36.21 25.25 -10.13
C ASP A 384 -35.29 24.52 -9.14
N TYR A 385 -33.98 24.84 -9.12
CA TYR A 385 -33.06 24.26 -8.14
C TYR A 385 -33.42 24.76 -6.74
N GLY A 386 -33.58 23.82 -5.79
CA GLY A 386 -33.96 24.13 -4.39
C GLY A 386 -35.43 24.57 -4.22
N LYS A 387 -36.24 24.49 -5.27
CA LYS A 387 -37.67 24.88 -5.17
C LYS A 387 -38.39 23.86 -4.29
N GLY A 388 -39.09 24.41 -3.28
CA GLY A 388 -39.79 23.58 -2.30
C GLY A 388 -38.92 23.02 -1.19
N TYR A 389 -37.63 23.43 -1.11
CA TYR A 389 -36.77 23.01 -0.03
C TYR A 389 -37.28 23.55 1.31
N GLN A 390 -37.45 22.68 2.29
CA GLN A 390 -37.86 23.00 3.64
C GLN A 390 -36.66 22.80 4.59
N TYR A 391 -36.26 23.85 5.27
CA TYR A 391 -35.20 23.74 6.26
C TYR A 391 -35.73 23.10 7.55
N ALA A 392 -35.31 21.89 7.88
CA ALA A 392 -35.88 21.14 8.99
C ALA A 392 -35.84 21.91 10.34
N HIS A 393 -34.83 22.75 10.55
CA HIS A 393 -34.75 23.56 11.77
C HIS A 393 -35.86 24.62 11.93
N ASP A 394 -36.53 24.98 10.84
CA ASP A 394 -37.64 25.94 10.87
C ASP A 394 -38.99 25.27 11.18
N THR A 395 -39.05 23.93 11.13
CA THR A 395 -40.26 23.18 11.46
C THR A 395 -40.33 22.87 12.96
N ALA A 396 -41.57 22.76 13.49
CA ALA A 396 -41.81 22.47 14.92
C ALA A 396 -41.15 21.14 15.37
N ASP A 397 -41.30 20.10 14.54
CA ASP A 397 -40.81 18.74 14.84
C ASP A 397 -39.35 18.53 14.44
N LYS A 398 -38.70 19.53 13.82
CA LYS A 398 -37.36 19.45 13.23
C LYS A 398 -37.25 18.32 12.19
N LEU A 399 -38.35 18.01 11.51
CA LEU A 399 -38.49 16.99 10.48
C LEU A 399 -39.14 17.59 9.22
N THR A 400 -38.82 16.98 8.08
CA THR A 400 -39.49 17.25 6.79
C THR A 400 -39.79 15.95 6.10
N ASP A 401 -40.78 15.95 5.19
CA ASP A 401 -41.14 14.78 4.39
C ASP A 401 -40.60 14.82 2.97
N MET A 402 -39.66 15.78 2.70
CA MET A 402 -39.01 15.91 1.38
C MET A 402 -38.39 14.61 0.90
N GLN A 403 -38.52 14.38 -0.39
CA GLN A 403 -37.83 13.26 -1.06
C GLN A 403 -36.37 13.63 -1.30
N CYS A 404 -35.47 12.86 -0.70
CA CYS A 404 -34.02 13.06 -0.84
C CYS A 404 -33.33 12.02 -1.75
N LEU A 405 -34.00 10.91 -2.04
CA LEU A 405 -33.50 9.91 -3.00
C LEU A 405 -33.99 10.22 -4.41
N PRO A 406 -33.23 9.87 -5.46
CA PRO A 406 -33.71 9.87 -6.84
C PRO A 406 -35.00 9.04 -7.00
N ASP A 407 -35.82 9.37 -8.01
CA ASP A 407 -37.09 8.71 -8.22
C ASP A 407 -36.95 7.20 -8.44
N ALA A 408 -35.94 6.77 -9.16
CA ALA A 408 -35.58 5.36 -9.37
C ALA A 408 -35.25 4.58 -8.08
N LEU A 409 -34.95 5.28 -7.01
CA LEU A 409 -34.60 4.70 -5.69
C LEU A 409 -35.68 4.96 -4.63
N LEU A 410 -36.83 5.47 -5.03
CA LEU A 410 -37.90 5.75 -4.08
C LEU A 410 -38.32 4.48 -3.32
N GLY A 411 -38.40 4.61 -1.97
CA GLY A 411 -38.74 3.49 -1.10
C GLY A 411 -37.58 2.54 -0.78
N ARG A 412 -36.36 2.79 -1.28
CA ARG A 412 -35.18 2.02 -0.84
C ARG A 412 -34.86 2.31 0.61
N GLU A 413 -34.55 1.25 1.36
CA GLU A 413 -34.09 1.29 2.74
C GLU A 413 -32.75 0.60 2.84
N TYR A 414 -31.69 1.38 3.10
CA TYR A 414 -30.34 0.85 3.25
C TYR A 414 -30.02 0.57 4.71
N TYR A 415 -30.26 1.54 5.61
CA TYR A 415 -29.97 1.38 7.02
C TYR A 415 -31.13 0.70 7.73
N ARG A 416 -30.83 -0.48 8.29
CA ARG A 416 -31.77 -1.30 9.07
C ARG A 416 -31.16 -1.53 10.43
N PRO A 417 -31.45 -0.69 11.43
CA PRO A 417 -30.87 -0.81 12.77
C PRO A 417 -31.26 -2.10 13.45
N THR A 418 -30.35 -2.66 14.22
CA THR A 418 -30.57 -3.82 15.08
C THR A 418 -31.18 -3.42 16.42
N GLU A 419 -31.47 -4.39 17.27
CA GLU A 419 -31.91 -4.16 18.65
C GLU A 419 -30.74 -4.21 19.66
N GLN A 420 -29.50 -4.34 19.14
CA GLN A 420 -28.32 -4.50 19.96
C GLN A 420 -27.87 -3.15 20.57
N GLY A 421 -27.55 -3.17 21.85
CA GLY A 421 -26.95 -2.03 22.54
C GLY A 421 -27.72 -0.71 22.37
N VAL A 422 -27.00 0.36 22.06
CA VAL A 422 -27.57 1.70 21.84
C VAL A 422 -28.38 1.79 20.54
N GLU A 423 -28.09 0.93 19.56
CA GLU A 423 -28.75 0.96 18.24
C GLU A 423 -30.26 0.68 18.34
N GLY A 424 -30.72 -0.04 19.36
CA GLY A 424 -32.15 -0.19 19.63
C GLY A 424 -32.90 1.13 19.81
N LYS A 425 -32.25 2.15 20.40
CA LYS A 425 -32.83 3.50 20.51
C LYS A 425 -32.94 4.20 19.15
N PHE A 426 -31.94 3.99 18.27
CA PHE A 426 -32.00 4.51 16.90
C PHE A 426 -33.10 3.83 16.07
N LYS A 427 -33.34 2.54 16.29
CA LYS A 427 -34.44 1.81 15.67
C LYS A 427 -35.80 2.42 16.02
N ILE A 428 -36.07 2.61 17.32
CA ILE A 428 -37.29 3.26 17.79
C ILE A 428 -37.46 4.65 17.17
N ARG A 429 -36.38 5.47 17.21
CA ARG A 429 -36.41 6.81 16.64
C ARG A 429 -36.69 6.81 15.13
N LEU A 430 -36.11 5.89 14.38
CA LEU A 430 -36.35 5.73 12.96
C LEU A 430 -37.80 5.37 12.65
N GLU A 431 -38.39 4.51 13.45
CA GLU A 431 -39.83 4.12 13.32
C GLU A 431 -40.74 5.30 13.60
N GLU A 432 -40.49 6.10 14.63
CA GLU A 432 -41.21 7.34 14.91
C GLU A 432 -41.13 8.31 13.71
N ILE A 433 -39.94 8.53 13.17
CA ILE A 433 -39.74 9.41 12.00
C ILE A 433 -40.52 8.90 10.79
N LYS A 434 -40.49 7.59 10.52
CA LYS A 434 -41.25 6.96 9.43
C LYS A 434 -42.77 7.14 9.64
N ALA A 435 -43.23 6.93 10.85
CA ALA A 435 -44.66 7.12 11.18
C ALA A 435 -45.08 8.60 11.03
N TRP A 436 -44.24 9.55 11.45
CA TRP A 436 -44.47 10.97 11.28
C TRP A 436 -44.55 11.33 9.79
N LYS A 437 -43.55 10.91 8.98
CA LYS A 437 -43.55 11.16 7.50
C LYS A 437 -44.78 10.57 6.80
N LYS A 438 -45.26 9.41 7.25
CA LYS A 438 -46.49 8.80 6.69
C LYS A 438 -47.73 9.59 6.98
N LYS A 439 -47.79 10.33 8.09
CA LYS A 439 -48.94 11.20 8.43
C LYS A 439 -48.96 12.52 7.67
N GLN A 440 -47.84 12.94 7.08
CA GLN A 440 -47.74 14.16 6.28
C GLN A 440 -48.09 13.98 4.81
N ARG A 441 -48.04 12.73 4.34
CA ARG A 441 -48.42 12.31 2.98
C ARG A 441 -49.92 11.95 2.97
#